data_548e42f51f4beaf55d75675643ec6647
#
_entry.id   548e42f51f4beaf55d75675643ec6647
#
_cell.length_a   1.000
_cell.length_b   1.000
_cell.length_c   1.000
_cell.angle_alpha   90.00
_cell.angle_beta   90.00
_cell.angle_gamma   90.00
#
_symmetry.space_group_name_H-M   'P 1'
#
loop_
_entity.id
_entity.type
_entity.pdbx_description
1 polymer ?
#
loop_
_entity_poly.entity_id
_entity_poly.type
_entity_poly.pdbx_seq_one_letter_code
_entity_poly.pdbx_strand_id
1 'polypeptide(L)'
;MKSRLTVSIVTYHTDIDELDRCLQSLRSPVVERIYIVDNSRQAYISDYCRAKEGVEYIGSDNVGYGAGHNKAINKAMATDADYHLVLNSDVRFDPTVLEQLVDYMDCNGDVGQVQPKITYPDGRLQYTIRMLPTPKDLIFRRFLPAKLVVKNDYRYLLKFADHDREMNVPYHQGSFMLFRKEALRQIGLFDERFFMYPEDIDITRRMHRCYRTMYYPRVSIVHDHRAASYKSGRMLRIHMVNMIRYFNKWGWVFDCERRRFNRRLLAYKK
;
A
#
# COMPACT_ATOMS: atom_id res chain seq x y z
N MET A 1 -24.42 13.61 0.18
CA MET A 1 -23.12 14.32 0.18
C MET A 1 -22.12 13.42 -0.52
N LYS A 2 -21.15 13.96 -1.26
CA LYS A 2 -20.09 13.15 -1.87
C LYS A 2 -19.17 12.64 -0.76
N SER A 3 -18.81 11.37 -0.78
CA SER A 3 -17.92 10.77 0.22
C SER A 3 -16.54 11.43 0.23
N ARG A 4 -15.91 11.51 1.39
CA ARG A 4 -14.67 12.27 1.63
C ARG A 4 -13.52 11.34 2.00
N LEU A 5 -12.34 11.80 1.70
CA LEU A 5 -11.09 11.05 1.80
C LEU A 5 -10.04 11.83 2.59
N THR A 6 -9.42 11.19 3.56
CA THR A 6 -8.17 11.65 4.17
C THR A 6 -6.99 10.89 3.59
N VAL A 7 -5.82 11.51 3.57
CA VAL A 7 -4.59 10.91 3.01
C VAL A 7 -3.48 10.92 4.05
N SER A 8 -2.67 9.86 4.09
CA SER A 8 -1.41 9.83 4.83
C SER A 8 -0.23 9.54 3.93
N ILE A 9 0.84 10.33 4.09
CA ILE A 9 2.13 10.12 3.44
C ILE A 9 3.19 10.07 4.54
N VAL A 10 4.00 8.99 4.55
CA VAL A 10 5.14 8.86 5.46
C VAL A 10 6.40 9.25 4.70
N THR A 11 7.13 10.25 5.21
CA THR A 11 8.38 10.74 4.64
C THR A 11 9.58 10.31 5.49
N TYR A 12 10.72 10.08 4.85
CA TYR A 12 12.00 9.86 5.50
C TYR A 12 13.13 10.35 4.60
N HIS A 13 13.71 11.51 4.92
CA HIS A 13 14.68 12.22 4.08
C HIS A 13 14.17 12.43 2.64
N THR A 14 12.87 12.75 2.54
CA THR A 14 12.20 12.93 1.26
C THR A 14 12.51 14.31 0.67
N ASP A 15 12.75 14.33 -0.63
CA ASP A 15 12.95 15.55 -1.39
C ASP A 15 11.64 16.35 -1.52
N ILE A 16 11.72 17.69 -1.44
CA ILE A 16 10.54 18.57 -1.53
C ILE A 16 9.88 18.48 -2.89
N ASP A 17 10.64 18.40 -3.96
CA ASP A 17 10.08 18.33 -5.32
C ASP A 17 9.34 17.00 -5.56
N GLU A 18 9.82 15.92 -4.93
CA GLU A 18 9.11 14.63 -4.94
C GLU A 18 7.78 14.76 -4.20
N LEU A 19 7.80 15.32 -2.99
CA LEU A 19 6.60 15.51 -2.18
C LEU A 19 5.61 16.46 -2.87
N ASP A 20 6.08 17.57 -3.47
CA ASP A 20 5.20 18.52 -4.17
C ASP A 20 4.49 17.87 -5.37
N ARG A 21 5.20 17.08 -6.18
CA ARG A 21 4.59 16.33 -7.28
C ARG A 21 3.52 15.34 -6.80
N CYS A 22 3.76 14.69 -5.67
CA CYS A 22 2.75 13.81 -5.05
C CYS A 22 1.53 14.61 -4.60
N LEU A 23 1.74 15.74 -3.90
CA LEU A 23 0.65 16.61 -3.41
C LEU A 23 -0.17 17.23 -4.55
N GLN A 24 0.43 17.50 -5.71
CA GLN A 24 -0.32 17.95 -6.89
C GLN A 24 -1.36 16.92 -7.35
N SER A 25 -1.06 15.63 -7.24
CA SER A 25 -2.00 14.54 -7.56
C SER A 25 -3.18 14.47 -6.58
N LEU A 26 -3.05 15.06 -5.39
CA LEU A 26 -4.09 15.06 -4.36
C LEU A 26 -5.03 16.28 -4.42
N ARG A 27 -4.90 17.14 -5.44
CA ARG A 27 -5.77 18.30 -5.66
C ARG A 27 -7.13 17.86 -6.21
N SER A 28 -7.92 17.22 -5.39
CA SER A 28 -9.26 16.72 -5.74
C SER A 28 -10.27 17.16 -4.69
N PRO A 29 -11.51 17.50 -5.09
CA PRO A 29 -12.55 17.92 -4.17
C PRO A 29 -12.99 16.86 -3.16
N VAL A 30 -12.65 15.60 -3.38
CA VAL A 30 -12.92 14.51 -2.43
C VAL A 30 -11.88 14.43 -1.30
N VAL A 31 -10.72 15.10 -1.44
CA VAL A 31 -9.68 15.12 -0.41
C VAL A 31 -10.00 16.18 0.64
N GLU A 32 -10.26 15.74 1.86
CA GLU A 32 -10.57 16.63 3.00
C GLU A 32 -9.29 17.10 3.70
N ARG A 33 -8.34 16.18 3.91
CA ARG A 33 -7.11 16.46 4.67
C ARG A 33 -5.99 15.52 4.29
N ILE A 34 -4.77 16.06 4.28
CA ILE A 34 -3.54 15.31 4.02
C ILE A 34 -2.66 15.37 5.28
N TYR A 35 -2.21 14.23 5.77
CA TYR A 35 -1.27 14.10 6.88
C TYR A 35 0.10 13.70 6.35
N ILE A 36 1.11 14.53 6.60
CA ILE A 36 2.52 14.22 6.31
C ILE A 36 3.19 13.80 7.62
N VAL A 37 3.52 12.51 7.73
CA VAL A 37 4.23 11.95 8.89
C VAL A 37 5.72 11.89 8.56
N ASP A 38 6.49 12.81 9.10
CA ASP A 38 7.92 12.89 8.82
C ASP A 38 8.74 12.12 9.87
N ASN A 39 9.18 10.94 9.50
CA ASN A 39 10.01 10.04 10.31
C ASN A 39 11.48 10.51 10.44
N SER A 40 11.83 11.63 9.85
CA SER A 40 13.18 12.25 9.92
C SER A 40 13.19 13.61 10.62
N ARG A 41 12.02 14.16 10.99
CA ARG A 41 11.83 15.45 11.69
C ARG A 41 12.58 16.61 11.02
N GLN A 42 12.51 16.69 9.70
CA GLN A 42 13.23 17.73 8.96
C GLN A 42 12.47 19.05 8.96
N ALA A 43 13.15 20.12 9.39
CA ALA A 43 12.54 21.45 9.49
C ALA A 43 11.97 21.91 8.13
N TYR A 44 12.65 21.66 7.02
CA TYR A 44 12.19 22.06 5.70
C TYR A 44 10.88 21.37 5.27
N ILE A 45 10.62 20.11 5.70
CA ILE A 45 9.34 19.42 5.46
C ILE A 45 8.24 20.08 6.31
N SER A 46 8.54 20.38 7.58
CA SER A 46 7.58 21.07 8.46
C SER A 46 7.19 22.45 7.90
N ASP A 47 8.17 23.25 7.47
CA ASP A 47 7.93 24.60 6.94
C ASP A 47 7.16 24.53 5.62
N TYR A 48 7.50 23.59 4.75
CA TYR A 48 6.77 23.34 3.51
C TYR A 48 5.30 22.99 3.77
N CYS A 49 5.02 22.09 4.73
CA CYS A 49 3.66 21.69 5.07
C CYS A 49 2.82 22.83 5.64
N ARG A 50 3.43 23.69 6.49
CA ARG A 50 2.73 24.86 7.08
C ARG A 50 2.25 25.87 6.01
N ALA A 51 2.92 25.93 4.88
CA ALA A 51 2.57 26.81 3.76
C ALA A 51 1.45 26.23 2.86
N LYS A 52 0.97 25.01 3.12
CA LYS A 52 -0.02 24.33 2.29
C LYS A 52 -1.34 24.18 3.04
N GLU A 53 -2.41 24.68 2.45
CA GLU A 53 -3.77 24.50 2.97
C GLU A 53 -4.18 23.02 2.91
N GLY A 54 -4.90 22.55 3.93
CA GLY A 54 -5.37 21.16 4.01
C GLY A 54 -4.28 20.12 4.33
N VAL A 55 -3.03 20.55 4.55
CA VAL A 55 -1.90 19.68 4.91
C VAL A 55 -1.56 19.84 6.38
N GLU A 56 -1.49 18.73 7.11
CA GLU A 56 -1.08 18.67 8.52
C GLU A 56 0.24 17.90 8.66
N TYR A 57 1.23 18.55 9.28
CA TYR A 57 2.54 17.94 9.56
C TYR A 57 2.53 17.20 10.91
N ILE A 58 3.10 16.00 10.92
CA ILE A 58 3.29 15.17 12.11
C ILE A 58 4.77 14.76 12.19
N GLY A 59 5.54 15.43 13.04
CA GLY A 59 6.94 15.06 13.31
C GLY A 59 7.00 13.75 14.10
N SER A 60 7.82 12.81 13.66
CA SER A 60 7.96 11.47 14.25
C SER A 60 9.41 11.03 14.28
N ASP A 61 9.78 10.25 15.28
CA ASP A 61 10.95 9.38 15.16
C ASP A 61 10.69 8.32 14.11
N ASN A 62 11.75 7.74 13.55
CA ASN A 62 11.59 6.70 12.54
C ASN A 62 11.07 5.40 13.17
N VAL A 63 9.76 5.33 13.27
CA VAL A 63 9.00 4.17 13.79
C VAL A 63 8.70 3.11 12.72
N GLY A 64 9.09 3.36 11.48
CA GLY A 64 8.80 2.51 10.32
C GLY A 64 7.58 2.97 9.54
N TYR A 65 7.25 2.22 8.48
CA TYR A 65 6.22 2.59 7.51
C TYR A 65 4.81 2.50 8.10
N GLY A 66 4.39 1.32 8.51
CA GLY A 66 3.02 1.09 9.01
C GLY A 66 2.71 1.88 10.28
N ALA A 67 3.66 1.93 11.24
CA ALA A 67 3.48 2.71 12.45
C ALA A 67 3.44 4.22 12.18
N GLY A 68 4.18 4.70 11.17
CA GLY A 68 4.07 6.09 10.70
C GLY A 68 2.65 6.38 10.19
N HIS A 69 2.14 5.56 9.29
CA HIS A 69 0.76 5.71 8.78
C HIS A 69 -0.29 5.61 9.90
N ASN A 70 -0.10 4.75 10.90
CA ASN A 70 -1.03 4.64 12.02
C ASN A 70 -1.22 5.97 12.78
N LYS A 71 -0.17 6.80 12.89
CA LYS A 71 -0.29 8.14 13.53
C LYS A 71 -1.30 9.02 12.79
N ALA A 72 -1.25 9.01 11.46
CA ALA A 72 -2.18 9.76 10.61
C ALA A 72 -3.57 9.11 10.60
N ILE A 73 -3.65 7.77 10.47
CA ILE A 73 -4.93 7.05 10.45
C ILE A 73 -5.70 7.29 11.77
N ASN A 74 -5.03 7.30 12.93
CA ASN A 74 -5.66 7.60 14.21
C ASN A 74 -6.29 9.00 14.24
N LYS A 75 -5.64 10.01 13.64
CA LYS A 75 -6.25 11.34 13.46
C LYS A 75 -7.43 11.31 12.47
N ALA A 76 -7.27 10.60 11.36
CA ALA A 76 -8.31 10.42 10.37
C ALA A 76 -9.55 9.72 10.93
N MET A 77 -9.40 8.82 11.91
CA MET A 77 -10.53 8.16 12.58
C MET A 77 -11.45 9.13 13.32
N ALA A 78 -10.96 10.30 13.71
CA ALA A 78 -11.74 11.35 14.39
C ALA A 78 -12.45 12.31 13.41
N THR A 79 -12.23 12.21 12.10
CA THR A 79 -12.90 13.01 11.06
C THR A 79 -14.18 12.32 10.56
N ASP A 80 -14.98 13.05 9.77
CA ASP A 80 -16.18 12.50 9.12
C ASP A 80 -15.88 11.87 7.74
N ALA A 81 -14.62 11.84 7.30
CA ALA A 81 -14.25 11.21 6.05
C ALA A 81 -14.59 9.71 6.05
N ASP A 82 -15.03 9.20 4.90
CA ASP A 82 -15.45 7.80 4.73
C ASP A 82 -14.27 6.88 4.41
N TYR A 83 -13.24 7.45 3.80
CA TYR A 83 -12.08 6.73 3.28
C TYR A 83 -10.76 7.30 3.81
N HIS A 84 -9.72 6.45 3.75
CA HIS A 84 -8.35 6.84 4.05
C HIS A 84 -7.39 6.25 3.03
N LEU A 85 -6.57 7.10 2.42
CA LEU A 85 -5.53 6.71 1.48
C LEU A 85 -4.16 6.67 2.18
N VAL A 86 -3.52 5.53 2.13
CA VAL A 86 -2.10 5.34 2.42
C VAL A 86 -1.34 5.49 1.11
N LEU A 87 -0.41 6.45 1.04
CA LEU A 87 0.27 6.83 -0.18
C LEU A 87 1.77 7.04 0.04
N ASN A 88 2.59 6.56 -0.90
CA ASN A 88 4.01 6.91 -0.95
C ASN A 88 4.23 8.29 -1.56
N SER A 89 5.31 8.98 -1.16
CA SER A 89 5.71 10.30 -1.68
C SER A 89 6.16 10.29 -3.14
N ASP A 90 6.57 9.13 -3.67
CA ASP A 90 7.05 8.95 -5.04
C ASP A 90 5.96 8.46 -6.01
N VAL A 91 4.68 8.66 -5.65
CA VAL A 91 3.51 8.34 -6.48
C VAL A 91 2.92 9.61 -7.07
N ARG A 92 2.50 9.55 -8.35
CA ARG A 92 1.82 10.65 -9.06
C ARG A 92 0.72 10.11 -9.96
N PHE A 93 -0.35 10.90 -10.10
CA PHE A 93 -1.52 10.55 -10.92
C PHE A 93 -2.38 11.79 -11.21
N ASP A 94 -3.33 11.66 -12.15
CA ASP A 94 -4.33 12.67 -12.39
C ASP A 94 -5.31 12.74 -11.19
N PRO A 95 -5.61 13.93 -10.64
CA PRO A 95 -6.50 14.07 -9.47
C PRO A 95 -7.87 13.41 -9.64
N THR A 96 -8.40 13.28 -10.86
CA THR A 96 -9.67 12.60 -11.15
C THR A 96 -9.68 11.10 -10.81
N VAL A 97 -8.51 10.50 -10.68
CA VAL A 97 -8.35 9.09 -10.24
C VAL A 97 -9.00 8.88 -8.87
N LEU A 98 -8.84 9.84 -7.95
CA LEU A 98 -9.40 9.72 -6.60
C LEU A 98 -10.93 9.74 -6.60
N GLU A 99 -11.53 10.58 -7.42
CA GLU A 99 -12.98 10.64 -7.55
C GLU A 99 -13.53 9.32 -8.09
N GLN A 100 -12.90 8.77 -9.15
CA GLN A 100 -13.31 7.49 -9.72
C GLN A 100 -13.18 6.32 -8.74
N LEU A 101 -12.13 6.31 -7.91
CA LEU A 101 -11.95 5.27 -6.89
C LEU A 101 -12.94 5.40 -5.73
N VAL A 102 -13.26 6.63 -5.30
CA VAL A 102 -14.28 6.90 -4.28
C VAL A 102 -15.66 6.49 -4.81
N ASP A 103 -16.03 6.91 -6.02
CA ASP A 103 -17.30 6.53 -6.66
C ASP A 103 -17.42 4.99 -6.79
N TYR A 104 -16.33 4.31 -7.15
CA TYR A 104 -16.29 2.85 -7.18
C TYR A 104 -16.57 2.23 -5.82
N MET A 105 -15.94 2.74 -4.76
CA MET A 105 -16.15 2.24 -3.41
C MET A 105 -17.55 2.57 -2.88
N ASP A 106 -18.11 3.74 -3.22
CA ASP A 106 -19.48 4.12 -2.85
C ASP A 106 -20.51 3.15 -3.47
N CYS A 107 -20.30 2.75 -4.71
CA CYS A 107 -21.15 1.76 -5.39
C CYS A 107 -20.93 0.31 -4.90
N ASN A 108 -19.86 0.03 -4.15
CA ASN A 108 -19.47 -1.31 -3.73
C ASN A 108 -19.20 -1.35 -2.21
N GLY A 109 -20.25 -1.40 -1.40
CA GLY A 109 -20.17 -1.34 0.06
C GLY A 109 -19.39 -2.49 0.71
N ASP A 110 -19.23 -3.62 0.02
CA ASP A 110 -18.47 -4.78 0.46
C ASP A 110 -16.96 -4.70 0.14
N VAL A 111 -16.52 -3.63 -0.54
CA VAL A 111 -15.11 -3.35 -0.80
C VAL A 111 -14.51 -2.59 0.37
N GLY A 112 -13.52 -3.20 1.05
CA GLY A 112 -12.78 -2.58 2.15
C GLY A 112 -11.49 -1.91 1.72
N GLN A 113 -10.91 -2.34 0.59
CA GLN A 113 -9.66 -1.79 0.05
C GLN A 113 -9.67 -1.81 -1.47
N VAL A 114 -9.15 -0.74 -2.09
CA VAL A 114 -8.92 -0.69 -3.53
C VAL A 114 -7.51 -0.21 -3.86
N GLN A 115 -6.93 -0.78 -4.93
CA GLN A 115 -5.67 -0.36 -5.52
C GLN A 115 -5.86 -0.20 -7.05
N PRO A 116 -5.45 0.95 -7.63
CA PRO A 116 -5.46 1.14 -9.09
C PRO A 116 -4.36 0.34 -9.79
N LYS A 117 -4.36 0.37 -11.12
CA LYS A 117 -3.21 -0.09 -11.91
C LYS A 117 -2.01 0.82 -11.65
N ILE A 118 -0.85 0.21 -11.36
CA ILE A 118 0.38 0.94 -11.08
C ILE A 118 1.40 0.66 -12.17
N THR A 119 2.00 1.74 -12.70
CA THR A 119 3.02 1.65 -13.74
C THR A 119 4.31 2.32 -13.29
N TYR A 120 5.42 1.95 -13.92
CA TYR A 120 6.65 2.71 -13.90
C TYR A 120 6.53 3.98 -14.74
N PRO A 121 7.46 4.97 -14.60
CA PRO A 121 7.46 6.17 -15.44
C PRO A 121 7.56 5.90 -16.95
N ASP A 122 8.13 4.76 -17.32
CA ASP A 122 8.24 4.31 -18.71
C ASP A 122 6.99 3.57 -19.23
N GLY A 123 5.90 3.54 -18.46
CA GLY A 123 4.64 2.91 -18.80
C GLY A 123 4.56 1.40 -18.55
N ARG A 124 5.66 0.74 -18.20
CA ARG A 124 5.64 -0.69 -17.88
C ARG A 124 4.81 -0.96 -16.61
N LEU A 125 4.06 -2.05 -16.61
CA LEU A 125 3.26 -2.48 -15.46
C LEU A 125 4.17 -2.82 -14.27
N GLN A 126 3.83 -2.29 -13.09
CA GLN A 126 4.34 -2.78 -11.80
C GLN A 126 3.43 -3.89 -11.27
N TYR A 127 3.99 -5.06 -10.99
CA TYR A 127 3.22 -6.19 -10.42
C TYR A 127 3.03 -5.98 -8.92
N THR A 128 2.09 -5.10 -8.56
CA THR A 128 1.83 -4.67 -7.17
C THR A 128 0.79 -5.52 -6.46
N ILE A 129 -0.04 -6.23 -7.23
CA ILE A 129 -0.95 -7.25 -6.71
C ILE A 129 -0.31 -8.64 -6.82
N ARG A 130 -0.46 -9.45 -5.78
CA ARG A 130 0.27 -10.73 -5.70
C ARG A 130 -0.52 -11.79 -4.96
N MET A 131 -0.07 -13.03 -5.07
CA MET A 131 -0.50 -14.09 -4.16
C MET A 131 0.01 -13.82 -2.73
N LEU A 132 -0.67 -14.35 -1.71
CA LEU A 132 -0.09 -14.42 -0.37
C LEU A 132 1.18 -15.28 -0.41
N PRO A 133 2.29 -14.77 0.15
CA PRO A 133 3.59 -15.40 -0.01
C PRO A 133 3.72 -16.68 0.81
N THR A 134 4.49 -17.61 0.27
CA THR A 134 5.11 -18.69 1.04
C THR A 134 6.50 -18.27 1.51
N PRO A 135 7.11 -18.99 2.48
CA PRO A 135 8.51 -18.75 2.84
C PRO A 135 9.46 -18.79 1.63
N LYS A 136 9.14 -19.63 0.64
CA LYS A 136 9.89 -19.72 -0.61
C LYS A 136 9.82 -18.43 -1.42
N ASP A 137 8.67 -17.78 -1.49
CA ASP A 137 8.48 -16.56 -2.28
C ASP A 137 9.23 -15.35 -1.69
N LEU A 138 9.32 -15.25 -0.37
CA LEU A 138 9.96 -14.11 0.29
C LEU A 138 11.44 -14.34 0.62
N ILE A 139 11.82 -15.54 1.08
CA ILE A 139 13.18 -15.84 1.51
C ILE A 139 14.03 -16.22 0.29
N PHE A 140 13.60 -17.22 -0.47
CA PHE A 140 14.45 -17.75 -1.57
C PHE A 140 14.59 -16.78 -2.73
N ARG A 141 13.55 -16.00 -3.05
CA ARG A 141 13.61 -15.00 -4.12
C ARG A 141 14.75 -14.00 -3.95
N ARG A 142 15.15 -13.70 -2.69
CA ARG A 142 16.22 -12.76 -2.41
C ARG A 142 17.62 -13.34 -2.56
N PHE A 143 17.76 -14.66 -2.40
CA PHE A 143 19.06 -15.33 -2.35
C PHE A 143 19.35 -16.20 -3.58
N LEU A 144 18.34 -16.54 -4.37
CA LEU A 144 18.50 -17.38 -5.55
C LEU A 144 18.70 -16.53 -6.80
N PRO A 145 19.53 -17.01 -7.75
CA PRO A 145 19.67 -16.40 -9.07
C PRO A 145 18.32 -16.26 -9.78
N ALA A 146 18.13 -15.15 -10.52
CA ALA A 146 16.88 -14.83 -11.19
C ALA A 146 16.34 -15.99 -12.06
N LYS A 147 17.23 -16.74 -12.72
CA LYS A 147 16.86 -17.91 -13.55
C LYS A 147 16.10 -19.00 -12.79
N LEU A 148 16.39 -19.19 -11.49
CA LEU A 148 15.77 -20.22 -10.67
C LEU A 148 14.42 -19.77 -10.07
N VAL A 149 14.14 -18.49 -10.05
CA VAL A 149 12.89 -17.94 -9.49
C VAL A 149 11.84 -17.58 -10.54
N VAL A 150 12.16 -17.58 -11.83
CA VAL A 150 11.27 -17.14 -12.94
C VAL A 150 9.89 -17.81 -12.89
N LYS A 151 9.83 -19.14 -12.77
CA LYS A 151 8.57 -19.89 -12.72
C LYS A 151 7.75 -19.55 -11.47
N ASN A 152 8.43 -19.37 -10.34
CA ASN A 152 7.81 -18.99 -9.09
C ASN A 152 7.29 -17.55 -9.15
N ASP A 153 8.11 -16.62 -9.69
CA ASP A 153 7.74 -15.23 -9.90
C ASP A 153 6.54 -15.06 -10.84
N TYR A 154 6.47 -15.85 -11.91
CA TYR A 154 5.34 -15.84 -12.83
C TYR A 154 4.01 -16.10 -12.12
N ARG A 155 4.01 -17.06 -11.20
CA ARG A 155 2.83 -17.38 -10.40
C ARG A 155 2.59 -16.38 -9.29
N TYR A 156 3.61 -16.08 -8.47
CA TYR A 156 3.51 -15.22 -7.30
C TYR A 156 3.08 -13.80 -7.65
N LEU A 157 3.61 -13.25 -8.75
CA LEU A 157 3.31 -11.90 -9.24
C LEU A 157 2.05 -11.86 -10.14
N LEU A 158 1.27 -12.93 -10.20
CA LEU A 158 0.06 -13.04 -11.03
C LEU A 158 0.28 -12.67 -12.51
N LYS A 159 1.48 -12.95 -13.06
CA LYS A 159 1.80 -12.64 -14.47
C LYS A 159 0.94 -13.39 -15.47
N PHE A 160 0.27 -14.45 -15.05
CA PHE A 160 -0.69 -15.21 -15.84
C PHE A 160 -2.07 -14.55 -15.94
N ALA A 161 -2.36 -13.56 -15.10
CA ALA A 161 -3.67 -12.90 -15.05
C ALA A 161 -3.74 -11.72 -16.03
N ASP A 162 -4.97 -11.34 -16.35
CA ASP A 162 -5.25 -10.14 -17.14
C ASP A 162 -5.28 -8.90 -16.24
N HIS A 163 -4.20 -8.11 -16.27
CA HIS A 163 -4.08 -6.90 -15.47
C HIS A 163 -4.90 -5.71 -16.01
N ASP A 164 -5.72 -5.91 -17.03
CA ASP A 164 -6.72 -4.92 -17.50
C ASP A 164 -8.13 -5.26 -16.99
N ARG A 165 -8.27 -6.29 -16.15
CA ARG A 165 -9.52 -6.71 -15.51
C ARG A 165 -9.49 -6.52 -14.01
N GLU A 166 -10.65 -6.23 -13.42
CA GLU A 166 -10.82 -6.14 -11.97
C GLU A 166 -10.57 -7.52 -11.31
N MET A 167 -9.84 -7.51 -10.19
CA MET A 167 -9.51 -8.73 -9.46
C MET A 167 -9.61 -8.51 -7.95
N ASN A 168 -10.18 -9.50 -7.24
CA ASN A 168 -10.19 -9.53 -5.77
C ASN A 168 -8.95 -10.28 -5.27
N VAL A 169 -7.94 -9.53 -4.76
CA VAL A 169 -6.60 -10.04 -4.51
C VAL A 169 -6.18 -9.85 -3.05
N PRO A 170 -5.68 -10.88 -2.35
CA PRO A 170 -5.38 -10.82 -0.91
C PRO A 170 -4.08 -10.11 -0.55
N TYR A 171 -3.34 -9.57 -1.52
CA TYR A 171 -2.12 -8.81 -1.32
C TYR A 171 -2.03 -7.64 -2.28
N HIS A 172 -2.05 -6.43 -1.76
CA HIS A 172 -1.74 -5.17 -2.44
C HIS A 172 -0.47 -4.57 -1.86
N GLN A 173 0.46 -4.14 -2.73
CA GLN A 173 1.68 -3.47 -2.29
C GLN A 173 1.37 -2.08 -1.69
N GLY A 174 2.13 -1.69 -0.68
CA GLY A 174 1.86 -0.53 0.17
C GLY A 174 1.95 0.86 -0.49
N SER A 175 2.41 0.99 -1.75
CA SER A 175 2.62 2.30 -2.38
C SER A 175 1.35 3.13 -2.58
N PHE A 176 0.19 2.48 -2.72
CA PHE A 176 -1.15 3.10 -2.80
C PHE A 176 -2.19 2.13 -2.25
N MET A 177 -2.83 2.46 -1.14
CA MET A 177 -3.85 1.63 -0.51
C MET A 177 -5.02 2.52 -0.05
N LEU A 178 -6.11 2.54 -0.82
CA LEU A 178 -7.33 3.26 -0.42
C LEU A 178 -8.21 2.32 0.40
N PHE A 179 -8.49 2.70 1.64
CA PHE A 179 -9.25 1.92 2.60
C PHE A 179 -10.60 2.56 2.90
N ARG A 180 -11.64 1.75 3.10
CA ARG A 180 -12.85 2.12 3.80
C ARG A 180 -12.55 2.25 5.29
N LYS A 181 -12.84 3.39 5.88
CA LYS A 181 -12.48 3.70 7.27
C LYS A 181 -13.20 2.79 8.27
N GLU A 182 -14.46 2.45 8.00
CA GLU A 182 -15.22 1.48 8.79
C GLU A 182 -14.55 0.09 8.78
N ALA A 183 -14.07 -0.35 7.62
CA ALA A 183 -13.35 -1.60 7.52
C ALA A 183 -12.04 -1.58 8.33
N LEU A 184 -11.31 -0.46 8.35
CA LEU A 184 -10.12 -0.31 9.21
C LEU A 184 -10.49 -0.37 10.71
N ARG A 185 -11.63 0.20 11.11
CA ARG A 185 -12.10 0.07 12.51
C ARG A 185 -12.33 -1.40 12.89
N GLN A 186 -12.87 -2.18 11.99
CA GLN A 186 -13.17 -3.60 12.24
C GLN A 186 -11.92 -4.49 12.25
N ILE A 187 -11.00 -4.30 11.29
CA ILE A 187 -9.84 -5.20 11.16
C ILE A 187 -8.61 -4.74 11.95
N GLY A 188 -8.61 -3.51 12.46
CA GLY A 188 -7.48 -2.84 13.09
C GLY A 188 -6.48 -2.26 12.07
N LEU A 189 -5.56 -1.43 12.56
CA LEU A 189 -4.58 -0.71 11.79
C LEU A 189 -3.37 -1.57 11.41
N PHE A 190 -2.29 -0.96 10.90
CA PHE A 190 -1.05 -1.67 10.63
C PHE A 190 -0.47 -2.28 11.91
N ASP A 191 0.06 -3.48 11.80
CA ASP A 191 0.75 -4.16 12.90
C ASP A 191 2.17 -3.56 13.08
N GLU A 192 2.33 -2.75 14.13
CA GLU A 192 3.55 -1.95 14.36
C GLU A 192 4.79 -2.80 14.69
N ARG A 193 4.64 -4.12 14.90
CA ARG A 193 5.77 -5.03 15.01
C ARG A 193 6.57 -5.13 13.72
N PHE A 194 5.97 -4.74 12.57
CA PHE A 194 6.63 -4.67 11.28
C PHE A 194 7.15 -3.26 11.03
N PHE A 195 8.44 -3.04 11.23
CA PHE A 195 9.06 -1.75 10.95
C PHE A 195 8.93 -1.38 9.46
N MET A 196 9.18 -2.34 8.57
CA MET A 196 9.05 -2.22 7.11
C MET A 196 9.04 -3.62 6.52
N TYR A 197 8.13 -3.88 5.57
CA TYR A 197 7.83 -5.22 5.05
C TYR A 197 7.47 -6.21 6.19
N PRO A 198 6.49 -7.02 6.16
CA PRO A 198 5.36 -7.16 5.23
C PRO A 198 4.05 -6.60 5.83
N GLU A 199 4.06 -5.40 6.37
CA GLU A 199 2.89 -4.74 6.96
C GLU A 199 1.74 -4.58 5.95
N ASP A 200 2.06 -4.35 4.68
CA ASP A 200 1.11 -4.25 3.58
C ASP A 200 0.43 -5.59 3.27
N ILE A 201 1.19 -6.69 3.34
CA ILE A 201 0.65 -8.04 3.19
C ILE A 201 -0.29 -8.36 4.37
N ASP A 202 0.13 -8.01 5.58
CA ASP A 202 -0.63 -8.30 6.80
C ASP A 202 -1.97 -7.58 6.82
N ILE A 203 -1.99 -6.27 6.56
CA ILE A 203 -3.23 -5.49 6.60
C ILE A 203 -4.16 -5.88 5.45
N THR A 204 -3.64 -6.07 4.23
CA THR A 204 -4.48 -6.51 3.10
C THR A 204 -5.06 -7.89 3.34
N ARG A 205 -4.28 -8.82 3.91
CA ARG A 205 -4.76 -10.16 4.26
C ARG A 205 -5.87 -10.12 5.31
N ARG A 206 -5.73 -9.28 6.36
CA ARG A 206 -6.78 -9.08 7.38
C ARG A 206 -8.04 -8.48 6.75
N MET A 207 -7.88 -7.50 5.87
CA MET A 207 -8.96 -6.88 5.11
C MET A 207 -9.69 -7.92 4.25
N HIS A 208 -8.95 -8.75 3.50
CA HIS A 208 -9.48 -9.78 2.60
C HIS A 208 -10.28 -10.89 3.30
N ARG A 209 -10.19 -11.02 4.63
CA ARG A 209 -11.02 -11.93 5.42
C ARG A 209 -12.47 -11.49 5.52
N CYS A 210 -12.67 -10.17 5.61
CA CYS A 210 -13.95 -9.55 5.95
C CYS A 210 -14.57 -8.80 4.77
N TYR A 211 -13.75 -8.28 3.88
CA TYR A 211 -14.12 -7.41 2.75
C TYR A 211 -13.46 -7.88 1.47
N ARG A 212 -13.96 -7.40 0.32
CA ARG A 212 -13.21 -7.51 -0.94
C ARG A 212 -12.05 -6.51 -0.93
N THR A 213 -10.92 -6.95 -1.46
CA THR A 213 -9.72 -6.14 -1.69
C THR A 213 -9.47 -6.08 -3.20
N MET A 214 -9.90 -4.97 -3.82
CA MET A 214 -10.05 -4.92 -5.25
C MET A 214 -8.86 -4.24 -5.95
N TYR A 215 -8.34 -4.88 -6.98
CA TYR A 215 -7.53 -4.26 -7.99
C TYR A 215 -8.46 -3.68 -9.06
N TYR A 216 -8.35 -2.37 -9.30
CA TYR A 216 -9.21 -1.61 -10.19
C TYR A 216 -8.40 -0.96 -11.32
N PRO A 217 -8.24 -1.62 -12.47
CA PRO A 217 -7.34 -1.18 -13.54
C PRO A 217 -7.93 -0.12 -14.48
N ARG A 218 -9.17 0.31 -14.28
CA ARG A 218 -9.79 1.36 -15.12
C ARG A 218 -9.14 2.73 -14.93
N VAL A 219 -8.42 2.91 -13.82
CA VAL A 219 -7.56 4.06 -13.57
C VAL A 219 -6.13 3.59 -13.27
N SER A 220 -5.15 4.43 -13.60
CA SER A 220 -3.75 4.11 -13.40
C SER A 220 -2.99 5.24 -12.73
N ILE A 221 -1.95 4.87 -12.00
CA ILE A 221 -1.01 5.77 -11.34
C ILE A 221 0.41 5.44 -11.72
N VAL A 222 1.31 6.39 -11.58
CA VAL A 222 2.75 6.21 -11.79
C VAL A 222 3.46 6.20 -10.45
N HIS A 223 4.33 5.21 -10.23
CA HIS A 223 5.15 5.08 -9.04
C HIS A 223 6.63 5.04 -9.42
N ASP A 224 7.37 6.06 -9.01
CA ASP A 224 8.79 6.26 -9.35
C ASP A 224 9.72 5.34 -8.54
N HIS A 225 9.29 4.13 -8.28
CA HIS A 225 9.92 3.14 -7.40
C HIS A 225 11.45 3.13 -7.47
N ARG A 226 12.09 3.79 -6.51
CA ARG A 226 13.54 3.71 -6.30
C ARG A 226 13.81 2.52 -5.39
N ALA A 227 14.36 1.43 -5.93
CA ALA A 227 14.70 0.22 -5.19
C ALA A 227 15.81 0.44 -4.13
N ALA A 228 15.64 1.46 -3.27
CA ALA A 228 16.63 1.87 -2.26
C ALA A 228 16.88 0.81 -1.18
N SER A 229 15.92 -0.08 -0.96
CA SER A 229 15.97 -1.10 0.11
C SER A 229 16.95 -2.24 -0.12
N TYR A 230 17.52 -2.37 -1.33
CA TYR A 230 18.45 -3.46 -1.65
C TYR A 230 19.91 -3.18 -1.27
N LYS A 231 20.23 -1.94 -0.86
CA LYS A 231 21.65 -1.48 -0.72
C LYS A 231 22.20 -1.50 0.71
N SER A 232 21.40 -1.84 1.75
CA SER A 232 21.84 -1.77 3.15
C SER A 232 21.69 -3.11 3.87
N GLY A 233 22.76 -3.56 4.53
CA GLY A 233 22.76 -4.75 5.39
C GLY A 233 21.76 -4.63 6.57
N ARG A 234 21.56 -3.40 7.10
CA ARG A 234 20.55 -3.12 8.13
C ARG A 234 19.13 -3.40 7.60
N MET A 235 18.81 -2.96 6.38
CA MET A 235 17.50 -3.20 5.76
C MET A 235 17.28 -4.69 5.46
N LEU A 236 18.33 -5.42 5.09
CA LEU A 236 18.25 -6.88 4.95
C LEU A 236 17.88 -7.56 6.26
N ARG A 237 18.54 -7.19 7.37
CA ARG A 237 18.22 -7.74 8.70
C ARG A 237 16.78 -7.44 9.11
N ILE A 238 16.32 -6.21 8.93
CA ILE A 238 14.93 -5.81 9.21
C ILE A 238 13.96 -6.67 8.40
N HIS A 239 14.22 -6.82 7.10
CA HIS A 239 13.40 -7.64 6.23
C HIS A 239 13.33 -9.10 6.72
N MET A 240 14.46 -9.72 7.04
CA MET A 240 14.49 -11.11 7.52
C MET A 240 13.74 -11.28 8.85
N VAL A 241 13.96 -10.39 9.83
CA VAL A 241 13.25 -10.43 11.11
C VAL A 241 11.73 -10.29 10.91
N ASN A 242 11.31 -9.38 10.06
CA ASN A 242 9.88 -9.16 9.81
C ASN A 242 9.24 -10.30 9.02
N MET A 243 9.99 -10.96 8.11
CA MET A 243 9.51 -12.18 7.47
C MET A 243 9.28 -13.32 8.47
N ILE A 244 10.20 -13.49 9.41
CA ILE A 244 10.05 -14.48 10.50
C ILE A 244 8.80 -14.14 11.33
N ARG A 245 8.63 -12.87 11.74
CA ARG A 245 7.43 -12.41 12.47
C ARG A 245 6.14 -12.67 11.70
N TYR A 246 6.14 -12.42 10.39
CA TYR A 246 4.99 -12.66 9.54
C TYR A 246 4.61 -14.14 9.49
N PHE A 247 5.58 -15.03 9.26
CA PHE A 247 5.30 -16.46 9.21
C PHE A 247 4.99 -17.06 10.59
N ASN A 248 5.52 -16.50 11.68
CA ASN A 248 5.12 -16.88 13.03
C ASN A 248 3.66 -16.48 13.33
N LYS A 249 3.19 -15.35 12.77
CA LYS A 249 1.80 -14.90 12.91
C LYS A 249 0.84 -15.72 12.04
N TRP A 250 1.24 -16.06 10.81
CA TRP A 250 0.33 -16.60 9.79
C TRP A 250 0.54 -18.09 9.45
N GLY A 251 1.63 -18.66 9.90
CA GLY A 251 2.02 -20.04 9.62
C GLY A 251 3.05 -20.19 8.50
N TRP A 252 4.04 -21.00 8.76
CA TRP A 252 5.16 -21.28 7.84
C TRP A 252 4.73 -22.18 6.68
N VAL A 253 4.26 -23.38 6.99
CA VAL A 253 3.93 -24.41 6.02
C VAL A 253 2.41 -24.66 5.96
N PHE A 254 1.77 -24.84 7.11
CA PHE A 254 0.36 -25.13 7.23
C PHE A 254 -0.44 -23.84 7.39
N ASP A 255 -0.87 -23.25 6.26
CA ASP A 255 -1.69 -22.05 6.19
C ASP A 255 -2.83 -22.31 5.21
N CYS A 256 -3.93 -22.82 5.73
CA CYS A 256 -5.13 -23.19 4.94
C CYS A 256 -5.77 -21.96 4.29
N GLU A 257 -5.73 -20.80 4.97
CA GLU A 257 -6.28 -19.57 4.43
C GLU A 257 -5.48 -19.07 3.24
N ARG A 258 -4.14 -19.01 3.33
CA ARG A 258 -3.27 -18.69 2.21
C ARG A 258 -3.54 -19.60 1.01
N ARG A 259 -3.67 -20.92 1.25
CA ARG A 259 -3.96 -21.89 0.18
C ARG A 259 -5.32 -21.60 -0.46
N ARG A 260 -6.34 -21.32 0.34
CA ARG A 260 -7.70 -21.00 -0.12
C ARG A 260 -7.71 -19.73 -0.95
N PHE A 261 -7.12 -18.64 -0.46
CA PHE A 261 -7.09 -17.36 -1.15
C PHE A 261 -6.28 -17.46 -2.45
N ASN A 262 -5.09 -18.03 -2.41
CA ASN A 262 -4.26 -18.20 -3.60
C ASN A 262 -4.89 -19.11 -4.66
N ARG A 263 -5.69 -20.12 -4.26
CA ARG A 263 -6.39 -20.98 -5.21
C ARG A 263 -7.48 -20.21 -5.97
N ARG A 264 -8.19 -19.29 -5.31
CA ARG A 264 -9.21 -18.46 -5.96
C ARG A 264 -8.63 -17.58 -7.07
N LEU A 265 -7.39 -17.15 -6.92
CA LEU A 265 -6.72 -16.32 -7.94
C LEU A 265 -6.45 -17.08 -9.24
N LEU A 266 -6.43 -18.40 -9.23
CA LEU A 266 -6.27 -19.20 -10.44
C LEU A 266 -7.45 -19.08 -11.41
N ALA A 267 -8.61 -18.59 -10.94
CA ALA A 267 -9.75 -18.27 -11.80
C ALA A 267 -9.49 -17.08 -12.73
N TYR A 268 -8.47 -16.25 -12.46
CA TYR A 268 -8.07 -15.13 -13.32
C TYR A 268 -7.03 -15.52 -14.39
N LYS A 269 -6.75 -16.80 -14.54
CA LYS A 269 -5.84 -17.28 -15.58
C LYS A 269 -6.46 -17.01 -16.96
N LYS A 270 -5.64 -16.39 -17.84
CA LYS A 270 -5.99 -16.20 -19.27
C LYS A 270 -6.13 -17.52 -19.98
#